data_3d8d20ac8170603a793c3abf0ea80e15
#
_entry.id   3d8d20ac8170603a793c3abf0ea80e15
#
_cell.length_a   1.000
_cell.length_b   1.000
_cell.length_c   1.000
_cell.angle_alpha   90.00
_cell.angle_beta   90.00
_cell.angle_gamma   90.00
#
_symmetry.space_group_name_H-M   'P 1'
#
loop_
_entity.id
_entity.type
_entity.pdbx_description
1 polymer ?
#
loop_
_entity_poly.entity_id
_entity_poly.type
_entity_poly.pdbx_seq_one_letter_code
_entity_poly.pdbx_strand_id
1 'polypeptide(L)'
;MLYLYFKYTQEIALFKVIDGLKNKLDQKRPLSDLMSKNLQEYLILHWTYHSNAIEGNALRLLETKVVLEGIAVGGKKKDHFEVINHRDAIYYVEDIIKKEEPFSEWQICNIHQLILKNIDDDNAGRYRQQNVLISGTTNTPPDYTLLNDKMAQLVDCIIHKQI
;
A
#
# COMPACT_ATOMS: atom_id res chain seq x y z
N MET A 1 -27.34 -12.64 16.62
CA MET A 1 -26.36 -12.83 17.71
C MET A 1 -25.40 -13.99 17.44
N LEU A 2 -25.85 -15.21 17.06
CA LEU A 2 -24.97 -16.35 16.74
C LEU A 2 -23.96 -16.12 15.61
N TYR A 3 -24.36 -15.43 14.52
CA TYR A 3 -23.51 -15.17 13.37
C TYR A 3 -22.31 -14.25 13.69
N LEU A 4 -22.51 -13.22 14.50
CA LEU A 4 -21.45 -12.34 14.98
C LEU A 4 -20.47 -13.06 15.91
N TYR A 5 -20.97 -13.95 16.76
CA TYR A 5 -20.15 -14.77 17.64
C TYR A 5 -19.29 -15.77 16.86
N PHE A 6 -19.83 -16.39 15.81
CA PHE A 6 -19.09 -17.32 14.94
C PHE A 6 -18.01 -16.62 14.13
N LYS A 7 -18.29 -15.43 13.61
CA LYS A 7 -17.31 -14.60 12.89
C LYS A 7 -16.17 -14.19 13.82
N TYR A 8 -16.47 -13.73 15.02
CA TYR A 8 -15.49 -13.30 16.03
C TYR A 8 -14.57 -14.46 16.47
N THR A 9 -15.11 -15.66 16.64
CA THR A 9 -14.30 -16.84 16.99
C THR A 9 -13.37 -17.30 15.86
N GLN A 10 -13.77 -17.17 14.60
CA GLN A 10 -12.90 -17.47 13.44
C GLN A 10 -11.76 -16.44 13.32
N GLU A 11 -12.02 -15.17 13.56
CA GLU A 11 -11.00 -14.12 13.56
C GLU A 11 -9.95 -14.37 14.66
N ILE A 12 -10.36 -14.69 15.88
CA ILE A 12 -9.44 -15.04 16.98
C ILE A 12 -8.58 -16.28 16.64
N ALA A 13 -9.17 -17.29 15.99
CA ALA A 13 -8.42 -18.47 15.58
C ALA A 13 -7.36 -18.13 14.52
N LEU A 14 -7.68 -17.25 13.56
CA LEU A 14 -6.75 -16.77 12.55
C LEU A 14 -5.58 -16.01 13.17
N PHE A 15 -5.85 -15.08 14.09
CA PHE A 15 -4.79 -14.33 14.79
C PHE A 15 -3.86 -15.26 15.58
N LYS A 16 -4.36 -16.29 16.25
CA LYS A 16 -3.52 -17.29 16.93
C LYS A 16 -2.57 -18.02 15.97
N VAL A 17 -3.04 -18.34 14.75
CA VAL A 17 -2.19 -18.95 13.71
C VAL A 17 -1.11 -17.98 13.27
N ILE A 18 -1.46 -16.72 13.01
CA ILE A 18 -0.52 -15.65 12.62
C ILE A 18 0.53 -15.44 13.71
N ASP A 19 0.12 -15.33 14.98
CA ASP A 19 1.04 -15.18 16.11
C ASP A 19 1.99 -16.38 16.22
N GLY A 20 1.47 -17.60 16.03
CA GLY A 20 2.28 -18.82 16.02
C GLY A 20 3.32 -18.83 14.89
N LEU A 21 2.97 -18.35 13.70
CA LEU A 21 3.90 -18.22 12.57
C LEU A 21 4.92 -17.10 12.81
N LYS A 22 4.49 -15.97 13.37
CA LYS A 22 5.36 -14.87 13.77
C LYS A 22 6.41 -15.34 14.78
N ASN A 23 6.00 -16.04 15.83
CA ASN A 23 6.90 -16.57 16.83
C ASN A 23 7.95 -17.54 16.24
N LYS A 24 7.56 -18.38 15.28
CA LYS A 24 8.49 -19.25 14.55
C LYS A 24 9.49 -18.47 13.71
N LEU A 25 9.08 -17.36 13.10
CA LEU A 25 9.95 -16.48 12.35
C LEU A 25 10.93 -15.76 13.29
N ASP A 26 10.44 -15.24 14.41
CA ASP A 26 11.24 -14.52 15.39
C ASP A 26 12.34 -15.40 16.01
N GLN A 27 12.08 -16.71 16.20
CA GLN A 27 13.09 -17.67 16.63
C GLN A 27 14.24 -17.89 15.62
N LYS A 28 14.03 -17.50 14.34
CA LYS A 28 15.04 -17.60 13.29
C LYS A 28 15.83 -16.28 13.09
N ARG A 29 15.53 -15.26 13.86
CA ARG A 29 16.23 -13.98 13.79
C ARG A 29 17.54 -14.00 14.60
N PRO A 30 18.58 -13.24 14.19
CA PRO A 30 18.59 -12.42 12.98
C PRO A 30 18.74 -13.26 11.71
N LEU A 31 18.03 -12.88 10.66
CA LEU A 31 18.21 -13.46 9.32
C LEU A 31 19.57 -12.99 8.76
N SER A 32 20.23 -13.83 7.95
CA SER A 32 21.41 -13.37 7.22
C SER A 32 21.03 -12.25 6.24
N ASP A 33 22.01 -11.38 5.92
CA ASP A 33 21.80 -10.27 4.98
C ASP A 33 21.26 -10.75 3.63
N LEU A 34 21.80 -11.88 3.13
CA LEU A 34 21.35 -12.48 1.89
C LEU A 34 19.89 -12.95 1.96
N MET A 35 19.51 -13.60 3.06
CA MET A 35 18.11 -14.04 3.25
C MET A 35 17.16 -12.85 3.37
N SER A 36 17.57 -11.81 4.11
CA SER A 36 16.78 -10.59 4.27
C SER A 36 16.56 -9.89 2.93
N LYS A 37 17.63 -9.76 2.13
CA LYS A 37 17.57 -9.18 0.79
C LYS A 37 16.67 -9.97 -0.14
N ASN A 38 16.84 -11.29 -0.22
CA ASN A 38 16.03 -12.15 -1.08
C ASN A 38 14.54 -12.09 -0.70
N LEU A 39 14.25 -12.07 0.60
CA LEU A 39 12.87 -11.93 1.09
C LEU A 39 12.28 -10.57 0.72
N GLN A 40 13.03 -9.50 0.88
CA GLN A 40 12.61 -8.15 0.50
C GLN A 40 12.31 -8.06 -0.99
N GLU A 41 13.21 -8.54 -1.85
CA GLU A 41 13.00 -8.57 -3.31
C GLU A 41 11.76 -9.39 -3.71
N TYR A 42 11.56 -10.54 -3.07
CA TYR A 42 10.37 -11.37 -3.27
C TYR A 42 9.09 -10.62 -2.88
N LEU A 43 9.05 -9.99 -1.71
CA LEU A 43 7.90 -9.25 -1.22
C LEU A 43 7.59 -8.04 -2.09
N ILE A 44 8.61 -7.25 -2.48
CA ILE A 44 8.43 -6.11 -3.37
C ILE A 44 7.82 -6.53 -4.71
N LEU A 45 8.33 -7.60 -5.32
CA LEU A 45 7.79 -8.11 -6.57
C LEU A 45 6.32 -8.51 -6.44
N HIS A 46 5.99 -9.31 -5.43
CA HIS A 46 4.63 -9.83 -5.26
C HIS A 46 3.64 -8.74 -4.85
N TRP A 47 4.00 -7.85 -3.93
CA TRP A 47 3.15 -6.72 -3.56
C TRP A 47 2.89 -5.81 -4.75
N THR A 48 3.94 -5.46 -5.49
CA THR A 48 3.81 -4.61 -6.67
C THR A 48 2.92 -5.26 -7.72
N TYR A 49 3.15 -6.52 -8.04
CA TYR A 49 2.32 -7.23 -9.00
C TYR A 49 0.85 -7.30 -8.58
N HIS A 50 0.56 -7.78 -7.37
CA HIS A 50 -0.82 -7.98 -6.93
C HIS A 50 -1.56 -6.65 -6.75
N SER A 51 -0.94 -5.64 -6.19
CA SER A 51 -1.57 -4.31 -6.03
C SER A 51 -1.93 -3.71 -7.38
N ASN A 52 -1.01 -3.71 -8.32
CA ASN A 52 -1.27 -3.17 -9.65
C ASN A 52 -2.28 -4.02 -10.46
N ALA A 53 -2.27 -5.34 -10.31
CA ALA A 53 -3.24 -6.22 -10.96
C ALA A 53 -4.68 -5.95 -10.47
N ILE A 54 -4.89 -5.66 -9.19
CA ILE A 54 -6.20 -5.27 -8.64
C ILE A 54 -6.69 -3.97 -9.28
N GLU A 55 -5.80 -3.04 -9.59
CA GLU A 55 -6.10 -1.77 -10.26
C GLU A 55 -6.19 -1.90 -11.79
N GLY A 56 -6.06 -3.11 -12.34
CA GLY A 56 -6.24 -3.37 -13.76
C GLY A 56 -4.98 -3.23 -14.62
N ASN A 57 -3.80 -3.22 -14.03
CA ASN A 57 -2.52 -3.30 -14.74
C ASN A 57 -2.43 -4.64 -15.50
N ALA A 58 -2.01 -4.62 -16.75
CA ALA A 58 -2.02 -5.78 -17.64
C ALA A 58 -0.72 -6.61 -17.61
N LEU A 59 0.33 -6.16 -16.90
CA LEU A 59 1.60 -6.86 -16.83
C LEU A 59 1.48 -8.15 -16.02
N ARG A 60 2.06 -9.23 -16.51
CA ARG A 60 2.18 -10.51 -15.80
C ARG A 60 3.32 -10.45 -14.77
N LEU A 61 3.35 -11.36 -13.82
CA LEU A 61 4.37 -11.42 -12.76
C LEU A 61 5.81 -11.37 -13.29
N LEU A 62 6.11 -12.12 -14.36
CA LEU A 62 7.44 -12.10 -14.98
C LEU A 62 7.75 -10.76 -15.66
N GLU A 63 6.76 -10.15 -16.31
CA GLU A 63 6.91 -8.82 -16.93
C GLU A 63 7.11 -7.74 -15.86
N THR A 64 6.37 -7.81 -14.76
CA THR A 64 6.57 -6.95 -13.58
C THR A 64 8.00 -7.07 -13.05
N LYS A 65 8.52 -8.29 -12.92
CA LYS A 65 9.89 -8.52 -12.50
C LYS A 65 10.90 -7.85 -13.43
N VAL A 66 10.75 -8.05 -14.74
CA VAL A 66 11.64 -7.47 -15.76
C VAL A 66 11.61 -5.94 -15.75
N VAL A 67 10.41 -5.34 -15.56
CA VAL A 67 10.26 -3.88 -15.39
C VAL A 67 10.95 -3.38 -14.12
N LEU A 68 10.82 -4.11 -13.01
CA LEU A 68 11.53 -3.77 -11.76
C LEU A 68 13.06 -3.85 -11.89
N GLU A 69 13.57 -4.67 -12.79
CA GLU A 69 14.98 -4.76 -13.16
C GLU A 69 15.43 -3.63 -14.14
N GLY A 70 14.49 -2.72 -14.51
CA GLY A 70 14.78 -1.57 -15.38
C GLY A 70 14.68 -1.88 -16.88
N ILE A 71 14.14 -3.02 -17.26
CA ILE A 71 14.01 -3.45 -18.66
C ILE A 71 12.59 -3.19 -19.14
N ALA A 72 12.43 -2.52 -20.26
CA ALA A 72 11.11 -2.29 -20.86
C ALA A 72 10.58 -3.58 -21.51
N VAL A 73 9.31 -3.88 -21.25
CA VAL A 73 8.56 -4.96 -21.91
C VAL A 73 7.47 -4.37 -22.79
N GLY A 74 6.82 -5.19 -23.60
CA GLY A 74 5.62 -4.75 -24.34
C GLY A 74 4.53 -4.24 -23.41
N GLY A 75 3.57 -3.45 -23.93
CA GLY A 75 2.44 -2.95 -23.17
C GLY A 75 2.35 -1.43 -23.11
N LYS A 76 1.51 -0.92 -22.23
CA LYS A 76 1.28 0.52 -22.08
C LYS A 76 2.37 1.13 -21.18
N LYS A 77 2.83 2.33 -21.53
CA LYS A 77 3.78 3.08 -20.67
C LYS A 77 3.24 3.28 -19.25
N LYS A 78 1.94 3.50 -19.11
CA LYS A 78 1.26 3.64 -17.83
C LYS A 78 1.51 2.42 -16.95
N ASP A 79 1.34 1.20 -17.48
CA ASP A 79 1.52 -0.04 -16.71
C ASP A 79 2.95 -0.16 -16.14
N HIS A 80 3.96 0.31 -16.89
CA HIS A 80 5.36 0.36 -16.41
C HIS A 80 5.54 1.39 -15.31
N PHE A 81 4.98 2.59 -15.46
CA PHE A 81 5.05 3.62 -14.43
C PHE A 81 4.36 3.16 -13.13
N GLU A 82 3.20 2.53 -13.20
CA GLU A 82 2.51 1.98 -12.03
C GLU A 82 3.41 1.02 -11.24
N VAL A 83 4.12 0.11 -11.93
CA VAL A 83 5.04 -0.84 -11.30
C VAL A 83 6.22 -0.14 -10.65
N ILE A 84 6.87 0.78 -11.35
CA ILE A 84 8.04 1.51 -10.84
C ILE A 84 7.65 2.40 -9.65
N ASN A 85 6.55 3.13 -9.80
CA ASN A 85 6.05 4.06 -8.79
C ASN A 85 5.62 3.33 -7.51
N HIS A 86 4.98 2.17 -7.64
CA HIS A 86 4.58 1.35 -6.49
C HIS A 86 5.81 0.85 -5.72
N ARG A 87 6.85 0.37 -6.39
CA ARG A 87 8.13 0.01 -5.76
C ARG A 87 8.75 1.21 -5.03
N ASP A 88 8.80 2.36 -5.68
CA ASP A 88 9.40 3.56 -5.11
C ASP A 88 8.60 4.04 -3.87
N ALA A 89 7.28 3.89 -3.89
CA ALA A 89 6.44 4.15 -2.72
C ALA A 89 6.72 3.18 -1.57
N ILE A 90 6.95 1.88 -1.85
CA ILE A 90 7.37 0.91 -0.80
C ILE A 90 8.68 1.36 -0.17
N TYR A 91 9.68 1.69 -0.96
CA TYR A 91 10.98 2.16 -0.45
C TYR A 91 10.85 3.44 0.37
N TYR A 92 10.00 4.37 -0.05
CA TYR A 92 9.71 5.58 0.72
C TYR A 92 9.10 5.26 2.09
N VAL A 93 8.14 4.34 2.16
CA VAL A 93 7.55 3.90 3.44
C VAL A 93 8.59 3.21 4.33
N GLU A 94 9.45 2.35 3.77
CA GLU A 94 10.53 1.72 4.52
C GLU A 94 11.52 2.76 5.08
N ASP A 95 11.80 3.83 4.34
CA ASP A 95 12.69 4.90 4.78
C ASP A 95 12.07 5.71 5.94
N ILE A 96 10.78 6.03 5.87
CA ILE A 96 10.03 6.65 6.98
C ILE A 96 10.15 5.80 8.26
N ILE A 97 9.95 4.48 8.13
CA ILE A 97 10.02 3.56 9.27
C ILE A 97 11.45 3.52 9.85
N LYS A 98 12.47 3.45 9.01
CA LYS A 98 13.88 3.44 9.44
C LYS A 98 14.30 4.71 10.14
N LYS A 99 13.74 5.85 9.74
CA LYS A 99 14.01 7.17 10.34
C LYS A 99 13.11 7.49 11.53
N GLU A 100 12.16 6.59 11.86
CA GLU A 100 11.17 6.79 12.92
C GLU A 100 10.38 8.11 12.74
N GLU A 101 10.13 8.50 11.48
CA GLU A 101 9.37 9.69 11.18
C GLU A 101 7.91 9.53 11.63
N PRO A 102 7.32 10.54 12.29
CA PRO A 102 5.93 10.46 12.73
C PRO A 102 4.98 10.40 11.53
N PHE A 103 3.95 9.56 11.60
CA PHE A 103 2.94 9.49 10.57
C PHE A 103 2.18 10.82 10.46
N SER A 104 2.01 11.32 9.24
CA SER A 104 1.38 12.62 8.98
C SER A 104 0.69 12.66 7.62
N GLU A 105 -0.16 13.66 7.43
CA GLU A 105 -0.81 13.96 6.16
C GLU A 105 0.19 14.21 5.01
N TRP A 106 1.33 14.82 5.34
CA TRP A 106 2.40 15.07 4.38
C TRP A 106 2.94 13.77 3.75
N GLN A 107 3.15 12.72 4.55
CA GLN A 107 3.59 11.42 4.03
C GLN A 107 2.53 10.76 3.15
N ILE A 108 1.24 10.91 3.49
CA ILE A 108 0.13 10.42 2.64
C ILE A 108 0.18 11.11 1.27
N CYS A 109 0.33 12.43 1.24
CA CYS A 109 0.45 13.20 0.01
C CYS A 109 1.69 12.81 -0.79
N ASN A 110 2.83 12.56 -0.15
CA ASN A 110 4.05 12.13 -0.83
C ASN A 110 3.92 10.73 -1.44
N ILE A 111 3.29 9.79 -0.73
CA ILE A 111 2.99 8.46 -1.29
C ILE A 111 2.08 8.60 -2.52
N HIS A 112 1.03 9.41 -2.43
CA HIS A 112 0.14 9.68 -3.56
C HIS A 112 0.88 10.31 -4.74
N GLN A 113 1.81 11.24 -4.47
CA GLN A 113 2.65 11.85 -5.49
C GLN A 113 3.55 10.81 -6.18
N LEU A 114 4.17 9.92 -5.43
CA LEU A 114 5.00 8.84 -5.97
C LEU A 114 4.19 7.90 -6.86
N ILE A 115 3.02 7.47 -6.39
CA ILE A 115 2.15 6.52 -7.13
C ILE A 115 1.68 7.11 -8.46
N LEU A 116 1.35 8.40 -8.51
CA LEU A 116 0.81 9.06 -9.71
C LEU A 116 1.87 9.69 -10.60
N LYS A 117 3.14 9.67 -10.23
CA LYS A 117 4.24 10.25 -11.02
C LYS A 117 4.26 9.71 -12.44
N ASN A 118 4.32 10.61 -13.44
CA ASN A 118 4.27 10.29 -14.86
C ASN A 118 2.97 9.59 -15.34
N ILE A 119 1.95 9.51 -14.48
CA ILE A 119 0.62 8.96 -14.78
C ILE A 119 -0.42 10.06 -14.77
N ASP A 120 -0.44 10.86 -13.71
CA ASP A 120 -1.33 12.00 -13.50
C ASP A 120 -0.63 13.04 -12.61
N ASP A 121 0.36 13.72 -13.17
CA ASP A 121 1.20 14.68 -12.43
C ASP A 121 0.40 15.90 -11.93
N ASP A 122 -0.70 16.24 -12.58
CA ASP A 122 -1.55 17.38 -12.19
C ASP A 122 -2.26 17.13 -10.85
N ASN A 123 -2.65 15.89 -10.56
CA ASN A 123 -3.34 15.49 -9.34
C ASN A 123 -2.40 14.83 -8.31
N ALA A 124 -1.17 14.50 -8.70
CA ALA A 124 -0.21 13.82 -7.85
C ALA A 124 0.10 14.60 -6.56
N GLY A 125 -0.09 13.96 -5.42
CA GLY A 125 0.17 14.55 -4.09
C GLY A 125 -0.84 15.61 -3.64
N ARG A 126 -1.96 15.74 -4.32
CA ARG A 126 -2.97 16.78 -4.05
C ARG A 126 -4.33 16.17 -3.75
N TYR A 127 -5.11 16.86 -2.95
CA TYR A 127 -6.52 16.54 -2.81
C TYR A 127 -7.31 17.03 -4.02
N ARG A 128 -8.33 16.26 -4.38
CA ARG A 128 -9.27 16.64 -5.43
C ARG A 128 -9.95 17.98 -5.12
N GLN A 129 -10.23 18.74 -6.17
CA GLN A 129 -10.90 20.03 -6.10
C GLN A 129 -12.36 19.98 -6.60
N GLN A 130 -12.90 18.78 -6.78
CA GLN A 130 -14.26 18.55 -7.25
C GLN A 130 -14.87 17.35 -6.50
N ASN A 131 -16.21 17.35 -6.43
CA ASN A 131 -16.93 16.22 -5.87
C ASN A 131 -16.89 15.03 -6.83
N VAL A 132 -16.79 13.84 -6.28
CA VAL A 132 -16.76 12.58 -7.02
C VAL A 132 -17.88 11.66 -6.54
N LEU A 133 -18.31 10.79 -7.44
CA LEU A 133 -19.26 9.72 -7.14
C LEU A 133 -18.56 8.37 -7.36
N ILE A 134 -18.81 7.42 -6.48
CA ILE A 134 -18.31 6.05 -6.63
C ILE A 134 -19.42 5.21 -7.23
N SER A 135 -19.21 4.71 -8.45
CA SER A 135 -20.17 3.85 -9.12
C SER A 135 -20.39 2.54 -8.35
N GLY A 136 -21.63 2.08 -8.29
CA GLY A 136 -21.97 0.79 -7.67
C GLY A 136 -22.05 0.78 -6.15
N THR A 137 -22.00 1.94 -5.49
CA THR A 137 -22.19 2.07 -4.04
C THR A 137 -23.18 3.17 -3.69
N THR A 138 -23.80 3.05 -2.52
CA THR A 138 -24.63 4.10 -1.91
C THR A 138 -23.81 5.08 -1.06
N ASN A 139 -22.52 4.79 -0.84
CA ASN A 139 -21.66 5.66 -0.08
C ASN A 139 -21.28 6.90 -0.91
N THR A 140 -21.52 8.07 -0.33
CA THR A 140 -21.13 9.35 -0.94
C THR A 140 -19.85 9.83 -0.27
N PRO A 141 -18.77 10.03 -1.05
CA PRO A 141 -17.54 10.63 -0.51
C PRO A 141 -17.81 12.00 0.08
N PRO A 142 -17.02 12.45 1.08
CA PRO A 142 -17.16 13.79 1.63
C PRO A 142 -17.01 14.87 0.55
N ASP A 143 -17.64 16.02 0.76
CA ASP A 143 -17.42 17.17 -0.11
C ASP A 143 -15.93 17.53 -0.15
N TYR A 144 -15.44 17.92 -1.34
CA TYR A 144 -14.01 18.22 -1.53
C TYR A 144 -13.50 19.34 -0.61
N THR A 145 -14.37 20.30 -0.23
CA THR A 145 -14.03 21.40 0.69
C THR A 145 -13.74 20.92 2.11
N LEU A 146 -14.22 19.72 2.48
CA LEU A 146 -14.03 19.12 3.80
C LEU A 146 -12.82 18.19 3.87
N LEU A 147 -12.10 17.96 2.76
CA LEU A 147 -11.05 16.94 2.71
C LEU A 147 -9.90 17.23 3.66
N ASN A 148 -9.44 18.46 3.77
CA ASN A 148 -8.36 18.82 4.68
C ASN A 148 -8.72 18.46 6.13
N ASP A 149 -9.91 18.86 6.59
CA ASP A 149 -10.37 18.57 7.95
C ASP A 149 -10.55 17.06 8.17
N LYS A 150 -11.06 16.34 7.17
CA LYS A 150 -11.27 14.89 7.26
C LYS A 150 -9.95 14.12 7.28
N MET A 151 -8.95 14.57 6.53
CA MET A 151 -7.63 13.93 6.54
C MET A 151 -6.86 14.22 7.84
N ALA A 152 -6.95 15.43 8.37
CA ALA A 152 -6.40 15.74 9.68
C ALA A 152 -7.04 14.87 10.79
N GLN A 153 -8.38 14.71 10.77
CA GLN A 153 -9.09 13.81 11.69
C GLN A 153 -8.67 12.35 11.54
N LEU A 154 -8.43 11.87 10.31
CA LEU A 154 -7.94 10.52 10.04
C LEU A 154 -6.55 10.30 10.65
N VAL A 155 -5.62 11.21 10.41
CA VAL A 155 -4.26 11.14 10.95
C VAL A 155 -4.29 11.15 12.47
N ASP A 156 -5.06 12.04 13.08
CA ASP A 156 -5.25 12.10 14.53
C ASP A 156 -5.81 10.80 15.10
N CYS A 157 -6.80 10.22 14.42
CA CYS A 157 -7.38 8.94 14.79
C CYS A 157 -6.36 7.79 14.76
N ILE A 158 -5.48 7.75 13.73
CA ILE A 158 -4.44 6.72 13.61
C ILE A 158 -3.40 6.87 14.73
N ILE A 159 -2.96 8.11 15.00
CA ILE A 159 -1.91 8.37 16.00
C ILE A 159 -2.40 8.08 17.43
N HIS A 160 -3.64 8.48 17.76
CA HIS A 160 -4.12 8.42 19.14
C HIS A 160 -4.90 7.17 19.50
N LYS A 161 -5.46 6.44 18.53
CA LYS A 161 -6.26 5.22 18.80
C LYS A 161 -5.47 3.92 18.73
N GLN A 162 -4.20 3.93 18.31
CA GLN A 162 -3.40 2.71 18.16
C GLN A 162 -4.25 1.55 17.58
N ILE A 163 -4.71 1.76 16.33
CA ILE A 163 -5.44 0.70 15.60
C ILE A 163 -4.43 -0.35 15.15
#